data_8269e59c3172b059cfcc6155dbc1ea35
#
_entry.id   8269e59c3172b059cfcc6155dbc1ea35
#
_cell.length_a   1.000
_cell.length_b   1.000
_cell.length_c   1.000
_cell.angle_alpha   90.00
_cell.angle_beta   90.00
_cell.angle_gamma   90.00
#
_symmetry.space_group_name_H-M   'P 1'
#
loop_
_entity.id
_entity.type
_entity.pdbx_description
1 polymer ?
#
loop_
_entity_poly.entity_id
_entity_poly.type
_entity_poly.pdbx_seq_one_letter_code
_entity_poly.pdbx_strand_id
1 'polypeptide(L)'
;HLGHYVGSLRQRVALQRAHAAYVLIADLQALTDHFDAPDQVRDHVLEVALDYLAAGLDPSVATIVVQSQVPELAELTVYFLNLVTVARLQRNPTVKDEMRQKGFEADVPAGFLVYPVSQAADIAAFKAHLVPVGDDQLPMIEVAAEIVRRFNRIYGRADGPVLVEPEALLDTVSRLPGTDGEAKMSKTLGNVINLSDPQDVVAARVRAMFTDPKHLRVEDPGTVE
;
A
#
# COMPACT_ATOMS: atom_id res chain seq x y z
N HIS A 1 -0.11 -10.20 -6.54
CA HIS A 1 0.82 -11.34 -6.47
C HIS A 1 1.06 -11.79 -5.04
N LEU A 2 1.68 -12.98 -4.84
CA LEU A 2 1.90 -13.57 -3.51
C LEU A 2 2.61 -12.64 -2.53
N GLY A 3 3.55 -11.82 -3.00
CA GLY A 3 4.21 -10.83 -2.16
C GLY A 3 3.23 -9.82 -1.53
N HIS A 4 2.20 -9.38 -2.26
CA HIS A 4 1.13 -8.53 -1.72
C HIS A 4 0.21 -9.31 -0.77
N TYR A 5 -0.07 -10.56 -1.07
CA TYR A 5 -0.88 -11.39 -0.19
C TYR A 5 -0.23 -11.55 1.19
N VAL A 6 1.04 -11.96 1.21
CA VAL A 6 1.77 -12.19 2.46
C VAL A 6 2.09 -10.88 3.18
N GLY A 7 2.53 -9.85 2.44
CA GLY A 7 2.96 -8.57 3.04
C GLY A 7 1.81 -7.62 3.43
N SER A 8 0.56 -7.92 3.05
CA SER A 8 -0.54 -6.99 3.32
C SER A 8 -1.91 -7.65 3.47
N LEU A 9 -2.38 -8.41 2.45
CA LEU A 9 -3.76 -8.90 2.44
C LEU A 9 -4.05 -9.86 3.59
N ARG A 10 -3.13 -10.77 3.89
CA ARG A 10 -3.26 -11.74 4.99
C ARG A 10 -3.49 -11.05 6.34
N GLN A 11 -2.76 -9.97 6.60
CA GLN A 11 -2.91 -9.20 7.84
C GLN A 11 -4.29 -8.50 7.88
N ARG A 12 -4.74 -7.91 6.77
CA ARG A 12 -6.08 -7.30 6.65
C ARG A 12 -7.18 -8.30 6.92
N VAL A 13 -7.08 -9.51 6.35
CA VAL A 13 -8.03 -10.60 6.60
C VAL A 13 -8.03 -11.02 8.07
N ALA A 14 -6.88 -11.08 8.72
CA ALA A 14 -6.79 -11.42 10.14
C ALA A 14 -7.41 -10.34 11.05
N LEU A 15 -7.24 -9.06 10.70
CA LEU A 15 -7.69 -7.93 11.51
C LEU A 15 -9.18 -7.60 11.35
N GLN A 16 -9.82 -7.97 10.24
CA GLN A 16 -11.18 -7.54 9.91
C GLN A 16 -12.24 -7.92 10.95
N ARG A 17 -12.03 -8.98 11.72
CA ARG A 17 -12.98 -9.43 12.76
C ARG A 17 -12.72 -8.81 14.13
N ALA A 18 -11.52 -8.28 14.36
CA ALA A 18 -11.13 -7.66 15.61
C ALA A 18 -11.32 -6.14 15.62
N HIS A 19 -11.46 -5.54 14.44
CA HIS A 19 -11.53 -4.09 14.24
C HIS A 19 -12.63 -3.72 13.25
N ALA A 20 -13.15 -2.48 13.32
CA ALA A 20 -13.91 -1.88 12.23
C ALA A 20 -12.96 -1.59 11.07
N ALA A 21 -12.85 -2.53 10.14
CA ALA A 21 -11.87 -2.49 9.06
C ALA A 21 -12.42 -1.78 7.83
N TYR A 22 -11.67 -0.80 7.33
CA TYR A 22 -11.88 -0.13 6.05
C TYR A 22 -10.74 -0.50 5.11
N VAL A 23 -11.06 -1.03 3.95
CA VAL A 23 -10.08 -1.46 2.94
C VAL A 23 -10.30 -0.63 1.69
N LEU A 24 -9.36 0.29 1.42
CA LEU A 24 -9.46 1.24 0.33
C LEU A 24 -8.88 0.65 -0.97
N ILE A 25 -9.60 0.84 -2.06
CA ILE A 25 -9.11 0.68 -3.43
C ILE A 25 -8.79 2.09 -3.93
N ALA A 26 -7.50 2.42 -3.98
CA ALA A 26 -7.00 3.77 -4.21
C ALA A 26 -6.86 4.06 -5.72
N ASP A 27 -7.98 4.11 -6.43
CA ASP A 27 -8.04 4.32 -7.87
C ASP A 27 -7.60 5.73 -8.31
N LEU A 28 -7.89 6.78 -7.53
CA LEU A 28 -7.36 8.12 -7.80
C LEU A 28 -5.84 8.19 -7.58
N GLN A 29 -5.35 7.50 -6.56
CA GLN A 29 -3.92 7.37 -6.32
C GLN A 29 -3.21 6.64 -7.46
N ALA A 30 -3.82 5.61 -8.03
CA ALA A 30 -3.28 4.86 -9.16
C ALA A 30 -3.05 5.74 -10.41
N LEU A 31 -3.78 6.85 -10.55
CA LEU A 31 -3.58 7.81 -11.64
C LEU A 31 -2.23 8.54 -11.56
N THR A 32 -1.53 8.56 -10.43
CA THR A 32 -0.17 9.13 -10.35
C THR A 32 0.83 8.37 -11.24
N ASP A 33 0.57 7.09 -11.48
CA ASP A 33 1.40 6.21 -12.30
C ASP A 33 0.77 5.87 -13.65
N HIS A 34 -0.54 6.03 -13.79
CA HIS A 34 -1.33 5.60 -14.96
C HIS A 34 -2.28 6.71 -15.45
N PHE A 35 -1.84 7.98 -15.38
CA PHE A 35 -2.66 9.12 -15.79
C PHE A 35 -3.03 9.09 -17.28
N ASP A 36 -2.20 8.45 -18.11
CA ASP A 36 -2.36 8.27 -19.55
C ASP A 36 -3.14 7.00 -19.94
N ALA A 37 -3.48 6.15 -18.96
CA ALA A 37 -4.20 4.89 -19.17
C ALA A 37 -5.39 4.73 -18.19
N PRO A 38 -6.35 5.67 -18.13
CA PRO A 38 -7.42 5.67 -17.13
C PRO A 38 -8.36 4.46 -17.23
N ASP A 39 -8.53 3.88 -18.41
CA ASP A 39 -9.35 2.68 -18.59
C ASP A 39 -8.73 1.46 -17.89
N GLN A 40 -7.41 1.35 -17.90
CA GLN A 40 -6.70 0.30 -17.13
C GLN A 40 -6.96 0.45 -15.62
N VAL A 41 -6.95 1.68 -15.11
CA VAL A 41 -7.24 1.93 -13.69
C VAL A 41 -8.65 1.45 -13.35
N ARG A 42 -9.64 1.73 -14.23
CA ARG A 42 -11.03 1.29 -14.05
C ARG A 42 -11.16 -0.23 -14.01
N ASP A 43 -10.51 -0.92 -14.94
CA ASP A 43 -10.51 -2.39 -15.00
C ASP A 43 -9.84 -2.99 -13.75
N HIS A 44 -8.73 -2.41 -13.30
CA HIS A 44 -8.02 -2.85 -12.11
C HIS A 44 -8.83 -2.69 -10.82
N VAL A 45 -9.78 -1.75 -10.72
CA VAL A 45 -10.65 -1.62 -9.54
C VAL A 45 -11.42 -2.91 -9.30
N LEU A 46 -12.01 -3.50 -10.35
CA LEU A 46 -12.75 -4.75 -10.26
C LEU A 46 -11.83 -5.93 -9.93
N GLU A 47 -10.67 -6.02 -10.59
CA GLU A 47 -9.66 -7.06 -10.32
C GLU A 47 -9.19 -7.03 -8.86
N VAL A 48 -8.89 -5.85 -8.33
CA VAL A 48 -8.46 -5.68 -6.93
C VAL A 48 -9.60 -6.05 -5.97
N ALA A 49 -10.85 -5.69 -6.27
CA ALA A 49 -11.99 -6.07 -5.45
C ALA A 49 -12.18 -7.60 -5.42
N LEU A 50 -12.04 -8.27 -6.58
CA LEU A 50 -12.09 -9.73 -6.68
C LEU A 50 -10.95 -10.40 -5.91
N ASP A 51 -9.73 -9.89 -6.02
CA ASP A 51 -8.57 -10.38 -5.25
C ASP A 51 -8.80 -10.24 -3.73
N TYR A 52 -9.40 -9.15 -3.29
CA TYR A 52 -9.72 -8.95 -1.87
C TYR A 52 -10.71 -9.98 -1.35
N LEU A 53 -11.79 -10.24 -2.10
CA LEU A 53 -12.79 -11.24 -1.74
C LEU A 53 -12.19 -12.66 -1.79
N ALA A 54 -11.42 -12.97 -2.83
CA ALA A 54 -10.75 -14.26 -2.98
C ALA A 54 -9.71 -14.51 -1.87
N ALA A 55 -9.03 -13.45 -1.39
CA ALA A 55 -8.10 -13.54 -0.27
C ALA A 55 -8.80 -13.77 1.09
N GLY A 56 -10.13 -13.60 1.17
CA GLY A 56 -10.91 -13.85 2.37
C GLY A 56 -11.38 -12.60 3.10
N LEU A 57 -11.34 -11.41 2.47
CA LEU A 57 -12.04 -10.25 3.00
C LEU A 57 -13.54 -10.47 2.88
N ASP A 58 -14.23 -10.35 4.00
CA ASP A 58 -15.66 -10.58 4.15
C ASP A 58 -16.39 -9.21 4.15
N PRO A 59 -17.16 -8.87 3.09
CA PRO A 59 -17.86 -7.59 3.00
C PRO A 59 -19.01 -7.43 4.01
N SER A 60 -19.38 -8.50 4.72
CA SER A 60 -20.32 -8.39 5.84
C SER A 60 -19.66 -7.89 7.13
N VAL A 61 -18.32 -7.88 7.18
CA VAL A 61 -17.51 -7.54 8.37
C VAL A 61 -16.62 -6.33 8.10
N ALA A 62 -15.96 -6.30 6.94
CA ALA A 62 -15.07 -5.20 6.51
C ALA A 62 -15.76 -4.33 5.45
N THR A 63 -15.51 -3.03 5.49
CA THR A 63 -15.99 -2.10 4.46
C THR A 63 -14.93 -1.95 3.37
N ILE A 64 -15.26 -2.36 2.14
CA ILE A 64 -14.42 -2.11 0.97
C ILE A 64 -14.86 -0.78 0.35
N VAL A 65 -13.92 0.14 0.16
CA VAL A 65 -14.16 1.50 -0.30
C VAL A 65 -13.38 1.75 -1.58
N VAL A 66 -14.04 2.28 -2.61
CA VAL A 66 -13.37 2.81 -3.81
C VAL A 66 -13.14 4.30 -3.60
N GLN A 67 -11.91 4.75 -3.68
CA GLN A 67 -11.49 6.12 -3.32
C GLN A 67 -12.27 7.18 -4.10
N SER A 68 -12.44 7.01 -5.41
CA SER A 68 -13.20 7.95 -6.25
C SER A 68 -14.70 8.04 -5.94
N GLN A 69 -15.24 7.08 -5.20
CA GLN A 69 -16.65 7.09 -4.79
C GLN A 69 -16.88 7.85 -3.48
N VAL A 70 -15.82 8.38 -2.86
CA VAL A 70 -15.86 9.20 -1.64
C VAL A 70 -15.18 10.55 -1.94
N PRO A 71 -15.89 11.49 -2.60
CA PRO A 71 -15.31 12.77 -3.03
C PRO A 71 -14.74 13.61 -1.88
N GLU A 72 -15.22 13.40 -0.65
CA GLU A 72 -14.73 14.06 0.56
C GLU A 72 -13.25 13.76 0.83
N LEU A 73 -12.69 12.65 0.32
CA LEU A 73 -11.26 12.35 0.42
C LEU A 73 -10.43 13.37 -0.37
N ALA A 74 -10.89 13.72 -1.57
CA ALA A 74 -10.24 14.76 -2.38
C ALA A 74 -10.41 16.14 -1.74
N GLU A 75 -11.58 16.45 -1.19
CA GLU A 75 -11.82 17.70 -0.46
C GLU A 75 -10.89 17.80 0.77
N LEU A 76 -10.81 16.76 1.58
CA LEU A 76 -9.93 16.73 2.76
C LEU A 76 -8.46 16.86 2.36
N THR A 77 -8.05 16.27 1.23
CA THR A 77 -6.72 16.45 0.68
C THR A 77 -6.40 17.92 0.43
N VAL A 78 -7.32 18.71 -0.13
CA VAL A 78 -7.14 20.15 -0.34
C VAL A 78 -6.95 20.90 0.98
N TYR A 79 -7.68 20.57 2.03
CA TYR A 79 -7.44 21.14 3.37
C TYR A 79 -6.05 20.78 3.88
N PHE A 80 -5.63 19.53 3.76
CA PHE A 80 -4.35 19.04 4.24
C PHE A 80 -3.15 19.62 3.49
N LEU A 81 -3.28 19.92 2.20
CA LEU A 81 -2.24 20.61 1.42
C LEU A 81 -1.81 21.94 2.01
N ASN A 82 -2.70 22.62 2.74
CA ASN A 82 -2.36 23.87 3.46
C ASN A 82 -1.61 23.64 4.77
N LEU A 83 -1.49 22.39 5.22
CA LEU A 83 -0.89 22.01 6.48
C LEU A 83 0.51 21.41 6.36
N VAL A 84 1.00 21.22 5.15
CA VAL A 84 2.32 20.63 4.89
C VAL A 84 3.08 21.46 3.85
N THR A 85 4.39 21.51 3.96
CA THR A 85 5.21 22.25 2.99
C THR A 85 5.77 21.32 1.91
N VAL A 86 5.97 21.84 0.70
CA VAL A 86 6.66 21.14 -0.40
C VAL A 86 8.01 20.58 0.08
N ALA A 87 8.78 21.39 0.81
CA ALA A 87 10.08 20.96 1.34
C ALA A 87 9.97 19.77 2.33
N ARG A 88 8.86 19.65 3.09
CA ARG A 88 8.63 18.50 3.96
C ARG A 88 8.35 17.23 3.15
N LEU A 89 7.53 17.34 2.10
CA LEU A 89 7.22 16.22 1.20
C LEU A 89 8.48 15.74 0.47
N GLN A 90 9.26 16.66 -0.10
CA GLN A 90 10.52 16.34 -0.78
C GLN A 90 11.59 15.71 0.12
N ARG A 91 11.54 15.93 1.44
CA ARG A 91 12.46 15.30 2.39
C ARG A 91 12.01 13.92 2.86
N ASN A 92 10.80 13.49 2.54
CA ASN A 92 10.32 12.15 2.91
C ASN A 92 11.19 11.08 2.21
N PRO A 93 11.76 10.11 2.96
CA PRO A 93 12.64 9.09 2.38
C PRO A 93 11.99 8.27 1.27
N THR A 94 10.73 7.82 1.50
CA THR A 94 9.98 7.03 0.52
C THR A 94 9.75 7.80 -0.76
N VAL A 95 9.32 9.07 -0.67
CA VAL A 95 9.14 9.95 -1.84
C VAL A 95 10.45 10.13 -2.61
N LYS A 96 11.57 10.33 -1.90
CA LYS A 96 12.90 10.47 -2.55
C LYS A 96 13.31 9.22 -3.30
N ASP A 97 13.11 8.06 -2.71
CA ASP A 97 13.50 6.80 -3.32
C ASP A 97 12.64 6.48 -4.54
N GLU A 98 11.33 6.74 -4.47
CA GLU A 98 10.43 6.62 -5.61
C GLU A 98 10.75 7.62 -6.73
N MET A 99 11.07 8.89 -6.40
CA MET A 99 11.52 9.88 -7.38
C MET A 99 12.74 9.41 -8.16
N ARG A 100 13.73 8.81 -7.46
CA ARG A 100 14.91 8.24 -8.14
C ARG A 100 14.56 7.07 -9.05
N GLN A 101 13.72 6.15 -8.56
CA GLN A 101 13.30 4.96 -9.33
C GLN A 101 12.55 5.35 -10.61
N LYS A 102 11.78 6.45 -10.56
CA LYS A 102 10.98 6.96 -11.69
C LYS A 102 11.75 7.95 -12.57
N GLY A 103 12.97 8.32 -12.21
CA GLY A 103 13.78 9.30 -12.95
C GLY A 103 13.23 10.73 -12.86
N PHE A 104 12.45 11.06 -11.84
CA PHE A 104 11.95 12.42 -11.59
C PHE A 104 13.05 13.26 -10.94
N GLU A 105 13.84 13.98 -11.74
CA GLU A 105 14.90 14.87 -11.22
C GLU A 105 14.36 16.28 -10.96
N ALA A 106 14.11 17.04 -12.02
CA ALA A 106 13.63 18.42 -11.94
C ALA A 106 12.12 18.53 -12.19
N ASP A 107 11.56 17.66 -13.02
CA ASP A 107 10.16 17.71 -13.47
C ASP A 107 9.31 16.68 -12.73
N VAL A 108 9.06 16.95 -11.44
CA VAL A 108 8.20 16.10 -10.61
C VAL A 108 6.74 16.45 -10.86
N PRO A 109 5.89 15.50 -11.29
CA PRO A 109 4.46 15.74 -11.39
C PRO A 109 3.86 16.14 -10.05
N ALA A 110 3.02 17.20 -10.02
CA ALA A 110 2.42 17.67 -8.80
C ALA A 110 1.62 16.58 -8.08
N GLY A 111 0.84 15.78 -8.81
CA GLY A 111 0.10 14.66 -8.27
C GLY A 111 0.98 13.65 -7.56
N PHE A 112 2.15 13.34 -8.15
CA PHE A 112 3.14 12.48 -7.51
C PHE A 112 3.69 13.10 -6.21
N LEU A 113 4.04 14.38 -6.22
CA LEU A 113 4.61 15.03 -5.04
C LEU A 113 3.62 15.10 -3.87
N VAL A 114 2.32 15.23 -4.15
CA VAL A 114 1.29 15.43 -3.12
C VAL A 114 0.58 14.15 -2.69
N TYR A 115 0.87 12.98 -3.28
CA TYR A 115 0.20 11.74 -2.91
C TYR A 115 0.30 11.39 -1.40
N PRO A 116 1.38 11.73 -0.66
CA PRO A 116 1.41 11.47 0.78
C PRO A 116 0.33 12.23 1.56
N VAL A 117 -0.11 13.37 1.02
CA VAL A 117 -1.18 14.18 1.60
C VAL A 117 -2.54 13.55 1.31
N SER A 118 -2.74 13.04 0.10
CA SER A 118 -3.92 12.26 -0.26
C SER A 118 -4.03 11.00 0.59
N GLN A 119 -2.93 10.27 0.77
CA GLN A 119 -2.90 9.10 1.65
C GLN A 119 -3.24 9.46 3.12
N ALA A 120 -2.77 10.60 3.60
CA ALA A 120 -3.15 11.10 4.93
C ALA A 120 -4.65 11.39 5.03
N ALA A 121 -5.27 11.92 3.97
CA ALA A 121 -6.72 12.14 3.92
C ALA A 121 -7.49 10.82 3.91
N ASP A 122 -7.06 9.83 3.14
CA ASP A 122 -7.64 8.48 3.11
C ASP A 122 -7.69 7.85 4.51
N ILE A 123 -6.61 7.99 5.27
CA ILE A 123 -6.49 7.47 6.63
C ILE A 123 -7.38 8.26 7.62
N ALA A 124 -7.27 9.58 7.58
CA ALA A 124 -7.90 10.46 8.57
C ALA A 124 -9.42 10.56 8.42
N ALA A 125 -9.95 10.46 7.19
CA ALA A 125 -11.39 10.54 6.93
C ALA A 125 -12.17 9.43 7.64
N PHE A 126 -11.61 8.23 7.68
CA PHE A 126 -12.20 7.08 8.39
C PHE A 126 -11.81 7.01 9.87
N LYS A 127 -11.08 8.03 10.38
CA LYS A 127 -10.56 8.06 11.75
C LYS A 127 -9.79 6.78 12.12
N ALA A 128 -9.04 6.26 11.14
CA ALA A 128 -8.24 5.07 11.36
C ALA A 128 -7.13 5.35 12.38
N HIS A 129 -7.11 4.59 13.47
CA HIS A 129 -6.08 4.67 14.49
C HIS A 129 -4.95 3.67 14.25
N LEU A 130 -5.21 2.54 13.58
CA LEU A 130 -4.22 1.55 13.19
C LEU A 130 -4.19 1.39 11.68
N VAL A 131 -3.00 1.44 11.09
CA VAL A 131 -2.79 1.30 9.65
C VAL A 131 -1.78 0.19 9.40
N PRO A 132 -2.21 -0.99 8.90
CA PRO A 132 -1.31 -2.07 8.55
C PRO A 132 -0.43 -1.68 7.36
N VAL A 133 0.87 -1.63 7.57
CA VAL A 133 1.86 -1.19 6.57
C VAL A 133 3.17 -1.98 6.65
N GLY A 134 3.92 -1.99 5.56
CA GLY A 134 5.32 -2.40 5.57
C GLY A 134 6.22 -1.28 6.09
N ASP A 135 7.47 -1.63 6.43
CA ASP A 135 8.48 -0.69 6.97
C ASP A 135 8.73 0.52 6.06
N ASP A 136 8.66 0.32 4.75
CA ASP A 136 8.84 1.36 3.75
C ASP A 136 7.75 2.45 3.79
N GLN A 137 6.60 2.17 4.42
CA GLN A 137 5.49 3.10 4.56
C GLN A 137 5.49 3.87 5.90
N LEU A 138 6.40 3.56 6.83
CA LEU A 138 6.51 4.28 8.10
C LEU A 138 6.65 5.81 7.90
N PRO A 139 7.48 6.31 6.96
CA PRO A 139 7.57 7.75 6.73
C PRO A 139 6.28 8.40 6.22
N MET A 140 5.38 7.61 5.60
CA MET A 140 4.07 8.11 5.16
C MET A 140 3.10 8.24 6.32
N ILE A 141 3.07 7.25 7.22
CA ILE A 141 2.25 7.32 8.43
C ILE A 141 2.71 8.47 9.34
N GLU A 142 4.01 8.73 9.41
CA GLU A 142 4.55 9.88 10.12
C GLU A 142 4.04 11.22 9.55
N VAL A 143 4.03 11.38 8.22
CA VAL A 143 3.47 12.57 7.56
C VAL A 143 1.98 12.69 7.85
N ALA A 144 1.22 11.60 7.80
CA ALA A 144 -0.21 11.61 8.13
C ALA A 144 -0.44 12.05 9.59
N ALA A 145 0.32 11.52 10.55
CA ALA A 145 0.26 11.90 11.96
C ALA A 145 0.63 13.39 12.17
N GLU A 146 1.68 13.89 11.49
CA GLU A 146 2.05 15.31 11.53
C GLU A 146 0.90 16.22 11.06
N ILE A 147 0.27 15.86 9.92
CA ILE A 147 -0.86 16.62 9.35
C ILE A 147 -2.05 16.61 10.32
N VAL A 148 -2.41 15.45 10.86
CA VAL A 148 -3.52 15.29 11.82
C VAL A 148 -3.26 16.11 13.09
N ARG A 149 -2.06 16.03 13.67
CA ARG A 149 -1.68 16.86 14.84
C ARG A 149 -1.81 18.35 14.53
N ARG A 150 -1.35 18.80 13.36
CA ARG A 150 -1.46 20.20 12.95
C ARG A 150 -2.90 20.62 12.72
N PHE A 151 -3.70 19.75 12.08
CA PHE A 151 -5.13 19.98 11.90
C PHE A 151 -5.85 20.15 13.25
N ASN A 152 -5.68 19.21 14.17
CA ASN A 152 -6.29 19.24 15.49
C ASN A 152 -5.88 20.47 16.31
N ARG A 153 -4.63 20.92 16.17
CA ARG A 153 -4.16 22.16 16.85
C ARG A 153 -4.88 23.41 16.36
N ILE A 154 -5.22 23.46 15.06
CA ILE A 154 -5.83 24.65 14.43
C ILE A 154 -7.36 24.58 14.54
N TYR A 155 -7.95 23.41 14.29
CA TYR A 155 -9.38 23.22 14.17
C TYR A 155 -9.99 22.39 15.30
N GLY A 156 -9.19 21.94 16.24
CA GLY A 156 -9.66 21.21 17.43
C GLY A 156 -10.61 22.07 18.26
N ARG A 157 -11.54 21.41 18.94
CA ARG A 157 -12.54 22.02 19.78
C ARG A 157 -12.20 21.83 21.26
N ALA A 158 -12.91 22.53 22.13
CA ALA A 158 -12.74 22.40 23.58
C ALA A 158 -13.07 21.00 24.11
N ASP A 159 -13.87 20.24 23.36
CA ASP A 159 -14.29 18.85 23.63
C ASP A 159 -13.33 17.78 23.10
N GLY A 160 -12.25 18.17 22.40
CA GLY A 160 -11.19 17.25 21.98
C GLY A 160 -10.76 17.36 20.52
N PRO A 161 -9.91 16.42 20.06
CA PRO A 161 -9.43 16.39 18.68
C PRO A 161 -10.55 16.01 17.71
N VAL A 162 -10.53 16.61 16.52
CA VAL A 162 -11.48 16.31 15.43
C VAL A 162 -11.09 15.01 14.70
N LEU A 163 -9.79 14.84 14.47
CA LEU A 163 -9.21 13.69 13.77
C LEU A 163 -8.41 12.81 14.71
N VAL A 164 -8.36 11.52 14.43
CA VAL A 164 -7.56 10.54 15.17
C VAL A 164 -6.15 10.48 14.57
N GLU A 165 -5.14 10.50 15.42
CA GLU A 165 -3.74 10.32 14.99
C GLU A 165 -3.51 8.84 14.64
N PRO A 166 -3.04 8.52 13.42
CA PRO A 166 -2.81 7.16 13.01
C PRO A 166 -1.49 6.62 13.55
N GLU A 167 -1.48 5.31 13.84
CA GLU A 167 -0.30 4.53 14.19
C GLU A 167 -0.06 3.43 13.15
N ALA A 168 1.20 3.18 12.83
CA ALA A 168 1.57 2.08 11.95
C ALA A 168 1.47 0.75 12.69
N LEU A 169 0.86 -0.25 12.05
CA LEU A 169 0.89 -1.63 12.51
C LEU A 169 1.77 -2.43 11.54
N LEU A 170 2.99 -2.75 11.97
CA LEU A 170 3.93 -3.50 11.16
C LEU A 170 3.56 -4.99 11.12
N ASP A 171 3.70 -5.61 9.96
CA ASP A 171 3.64 -7.07 9.84
C ASP A 171 4.96 -7.70 10.32
N THR A 172 4.86 -8.86 10.95
CA THR A 172 6.00 -9.66 11.38
C THR A 172 6.66 -10.44 10.24
N VAL A 173 6.03 -10.47 9.07
CA VAL A 173 6.51 -11.24 7.93
C VAL A 173 7.38 -10.38 7.02
N SER A 174 8.63 -10.82 6.88
CA SER A 174 9.58 -10.23 5.94
C SER A 174 9.09 -10.35 4.49
N ARG A 175 9.61 -9.48 3.63
CA ARG A 175 9.33 -9.47 2.19
C ARG A 175 9.64 -10.83 1.57
N LEU A 176 8.74 -11.35 0.72
CA LEU A 176 9.02 -12.56 -0.04
C LEU A 176 10.03 -12.27 -1.15
N PRO A 177 11.07 -13.12 -1.29
CA PRO A 177 11.96 -13.10 -2.46
C PRO A 177 11.16 -13.44 -3.72
N GLY A 178 11.65 -12.99 -4.86
CA GLY A 178 11.11 -13.37 -6.16
C GLY A 178 11.33 -14.86 -6.46
N THR A 179 10.64 -15.35 -7.49
CA THR A 179 10.82 -16.74 -7.94
C THR A 179 12.23 -17.01 -8.49
N ASP A 180 13.00 -15.96 -8.79
CA ASP A 180 14.40 -15.99 -9.20
C ASP A 180 15.38 -16.15 -8.02
N GLY A 181 14.94 -15.94 -6.79
CA GLY A 181 15.80 -15.99 -5.60
C GLY A 181 16.76 -14.81 -5.43
N GLU A 182 16.71 -13.80 -6.29
CA GLU A 182 17.67 -12.68 -6.27
C GLU A 182 17.08 -11.40 -5.67
N ALA A 183 15.92 -10.98 -6.16
CA ALA A 183 15.28 -9.73 -5.76
C ALA A 183 13.90 -9.99 -5.13
N LYS A 184 13.33 -8.96 -4.47
CA LYS A 184 11.95 -9.05 -3.99
C LYS A 184 10.99 -9.32 -5.16
N MET A 185 9.87 -10.00 -4.90
CA MET A 185 8.79 -10.17 -5.87
C MET A 185 8.35 -8.83 -6.44
N SER A 186 8.41 -8.68 -7.77
CA SER A 186 8.01 -7.48 -8.49
C SER A 186 7.38 -7.83 -9.84
N LYS A 187 6.22 -7.24 -10.13
CA LYS A 187 5.58 -7.40 -11.45
C LYS A 187 6.49 -6.95 -12.59
N THR A 188 7.23 -5.86 -12.38
CA THR A 188 8.16 -5.30 -13.35
C THR A 188 9.32 -6.24 -13.69
N LEU A 189 9.77 -7.05 -12.72
CA LEU A 189 10.82 -8.05 -12.91
C LEU A 189 10.29 -9.37 -13.43
N GLY A 190 8.96 -9.58 -13.45
CA GLY A 190 8.36 -10.82 -13.89
C GLY A 190 8.59 -12.03 -12.97
N ASN A 191 9.21 -11.82 -11.81
CA ASN A 191 9.58 -12.84 -10.82
C ASN A 191 8.49 -13.09 -9.76
N VAL A 192 7.21 -13.04 -10.17
CA VAL A 192 6.06 -13.15 -9.29
C VAL A 192 5.17 -14.34 -9.65
N ILE A 193 4.38 -14.79 -8.68
CA ILE A 193 3.19 -15.59 -8.90
C ILE A 193 2.00 -14.67 -8.62
N ASN A 194 1.15 -14.41 -9.64
CA ASN A 194 -0.05 -13.60 -9.43
C ASN A 194 -1.15 -14.44 -8.78
N LEU A 195 -2.06 -13.76 -8.05
CA LEU A 195 -3.20 -14.43 -7.43
C LEU A 195 -4.19 -14.93 -8.49
N SER A 196 -4.24 -14.26 -9.64
CA SER A 196 -5.08 -14.60 -10.79
C SER A 196 -4.43 -15.57 -11.80
N ASP A 197 -3.19 -16.02 -11.56
CA ASP A 197 -2.53 -16.96 -12.48
C ASP A 197 -3.28 -18.30 -12.48
N PRO A 198 -3.57 -18.90 -13.65
CA PRO A 198 -4.17 -20.22 -13.75
C PRO A 198 -3.23 -21.30 -13.23
N GLN A 199 -3.78 -22.45 -12.86
CA GLN A 199 -3.07 -23.53 -12.16
C GLN A 199 -1.83 -24.03 -12.89
N ASP A 200 -1.88 -24.15 -14.22
CA ASP A 200 -0.76 -24.58 -15.06
C ASP A 200 0.38 -23.56 -15.05
N VAL A 201 0.07 -22.26 -15.08
CA VAL A 201 1.05 -21.17 -14.97
C VAL A 201 1.69 -21.16 -13.59
N VAL A 202 0.90 -21.30 -12.51
CA VAL A 202 1.43 -21.42 -11.14
C VAL A 202 2.38 -22.60 -11.04
N ALA A 203 1.96 -23.79 -11.56
CA ALA A 203 2.79 -24.99 -11.53
C ALA A 203 4.10 -24.81 -12.31
N ALA A 204 4.06 -24.15 -13.47
CA ALA A 204 5.25 -23.86 -14.26
C ALA A 204 6.21 -22.91 -13.51
N ARG A 205 5.70 -21.84 -12.91
CA ARG A 205 6.50 -20.87 -12.11
C ARG A 205 7.13 -21.54 -10.89
N VAL A 206 6.37 -22.36 -10.16
CA VAL A 206 6.89 -23.11 -9.01
C VAL A 206 8.02 -24.07 -9.41
N ARG A 207 7.88 -24.78 -10.54
CA ARG A 207 8.94 -25.67 -11.05
C ARG A 207 10.20 -24.92 -11.50
N ALA A 208 10.05 -23.66 -11.93
CA ALA A 208 11.15 -22.81 -12.36
C ALA A 208 11.74 -21.94 -11.21
N MET A 209 11.22 -22.07 -9.98
CA MET A 209 11.76 -21.32 -8.85
C MET A 209 13.21 -21.67 -8.58
N PHE A 210 13.95 -20.65 -8.15
CA PHE A 210 15.31 -20.84 -7.63
C PHE A 210 15.29 -21.90 -6.52
N THR A 211 16.23 -22.82 -6.59
CA THR A 211 16.49 -23.81 -5.55
C THR A 211 17.95 -23.69 -5.11
N ASP A 212 18.22 -23.92 -3.82
CA ASP A 212 19.56 -23.81 -3.29
C ASP A 212 20.53 -24.78 -4.04
N PRO A 213 21.51 -24.25 -4.79
CA PRO A 213 22.45 -25.08 -5.56
C PRO A 213 23.37 -25.92 -4.67
N LYS A 214 23.43 -25.65 -3.37
CA LYS A 214 24.20 -26.43 -2.40
C LYS A 214 23.43 -27.60 -1.80
N HIS A 215 22.10 -27.59 -1.90
CA HIS A 215 21.23 -28.65 -1.40
C HIS A 215 21.03 -29.70 -2.51
N LEU A 216 22.03 -30.57 -2.70
CA LEU A 216 22.03 -31.60 -3.75
C LEU A 216 21.44 -32.92 -3.27
N ARG A 217 21.44 -33.18 -1.97
CA ARG A 217 20.93 -34.41 -1.34
C ARG A 217 19.96 -34.05 -0.22
N VAL A 218 19.09 -35.00 0.15
CA VAL A 218 18.10 -34.79 1.20
C VAL A 218 18.74 -34.46 2.56
N GLU A 219 19.94 -34.98 2.80
CA GLU A 219 20.70 -34.77 4.05
C GLU A 219 21.50 -33.45 4.06
N ASP A 220 21.62 -32.76 2.93
CA ASP A 220 22.37 -31.52 2.86
C ASP A 220 21.59 -30.41 3.65
N PRO A 221 22.27 -29.62 4.48
CA PRO A 221 21.62 -28.51 5.15
C PRO A 221 21.22 -27.46 4.10
N GLY A 222 19.92 -27.18 3.99
CA GLY A 222 19.44 -26.09 3.15
C GLY A 222 19.82 -24.72 3.75
N THR A 223 20.08 -23.75 2.88
CA THR A 223 20.22 -22.36 3.28
C THR A 223 18.85 -21.71 3.21
N VAL A 224 18.25 -21.37 4.35
CA VAL A 224 17.03 -20.58 4.41
C VAL A 224 17.47 -19.15 4.73
N GLU A 225 17.35 -18.25 3.73
CA GLU A 225 17.53 -16.81 3.92
C GLU A 225 16.23 -16.15 4.37
#